data_17043fa34444d66c1c025984ab980d57
#
_entry.id   17043fa34444d66c1c025984ab980d57
#
_cell.length_a   1.000
_cell.length_b   1.000
_cell.length_c   1.000
_cell.angle_alpha   90.00
_cell.angle_beta   90.00
_cell.angle_gamma   90.00
#
_symmetry.space_group_name_H-M   'P 1'
#
loop_
_entity.id
_entity.type
_entity.pdbx_description
1 polymer ?
#
loop_
_entity_poly.entity_id
_entity_poly.type
_entity_poly.pdbx_seq_one_letter_code
_entity_poly.pdbx_strand_id
1 'polypeptide(L)'
;LAPVFIRSIEFKDYKSFAHFKLSARERNVLVGPNNAGKSTVLDAFRIAFDVIRSASKRAPKLKSQGPYGVCSTYFIPHSAVQSELRHCVHNFGSGYAEIIFDASNGSKFVIRISPDDDIESFVASSSEPQKNTRFLEREFGAKFIVIPTLSPLEQNEELVQQVTVERNRYSRLASRNFRNFWLHQSSEDFEKFADLVEMGWPGIRVRKPELEPYAPGKSFVRMFFRDGPHVREIQWAGFGFQVWMQSVMHLLHADKNSIVVLDEPDVYLHPDLQHKLLRYVTKKSGQYFIATHSTEIINDVEPGDVLIVRPTGRSAKRIKGDDGYAEVYNAIGSSENAQFARLARTRKVLYLEGKDARILSKVAGKFLKSDFLNDASITVMKTDGFSNWLRVSTTSWVFNKFFDFEVKVAAIFDRDYRSDLEVADFTAKMRDAEVKCFVLPFKELENILLVPVAIGRVVRKYARDNLPADLESIIQVRLDNAIEACKVSTSARRSGSRISFELERNPKVDVTGLSTEESQSFESSWRDEHGRISVVPGKAVFTEMADYVQKNFKVSLTPSRVVDEISESELPKDFLKTLDQLQVFFSDK
;
A
#
# COMPACT_ATOMS: atom_id res chain seq x y z
N LEU A 1 -17.25 6.07 19.83
CA LEU A 1 -16.48 4.85 20.04
C LEU A 1 -15.21 4.93 19.18
N ALA A 2 -14.05 4.57 19.74
CA ALA A 2 -12.82 4.49 18.98
C ALA A 2 -12.96 3.42 17.87
N PRO A 3 -12.34 3.60 16.70
CA PRO A 3 -12.39 2.63 15.63
C PRO A 3 -11.80 1.29 16.07
N VAL A 4 -12.47 0.20 15.73
CA VAL A 4 -12.03 -1.15 16.07
C VAL A 4 -11.39 -1.80 14.85
N PHE A 5 -10.17 -2.32 15.02
CA PHE A 5 -9.38 -2.98 13.99
C PHE A 5 -9.04 -4.40 14.39
N ILE A 6 -8.72 -5.25 13.42
CA ILE A 6 -8.30 -6.62 13.65
C ILE A 6 -6.79 -6.64 13.94
N ARG A 7 -6.39 -7.27 15.04
CA ARG A 7 -5.00 -7.53 15.42
C ARG A 7 -4.48 -8.85 14.87
N SER A 8 -5.34 -9.87 14.90
CA SER A 8 -5.01 -11.17 14.32
C SER A 8 -6.26 -11.95 13.93
N ILE A 9 -6.08 -12.89 13.01
CA ILE A 9 -7.09 -13.86 12.64
C ILE A 9 -6.47 -15.24 12.83
N GLU A 10 -7.18 -16.13 13.51
CA GLU A 10 -6.76 -17.51 13.73
C GLU A 10 -7.81 -18.46 13.13
N PHE A 11 -7.35 -19.43 12.41
CA PHE A 11 -8.14 -20.47 11.76
C PHE A 11 -7.79 -21.82 12.36
N LYS A 12 -8.80 -22.61 12.71
CA LYS A 12 -8.65 -24.00 13.12
C LYS A 12 -9.61 -24.85 12.32
N ASP A 13 -9.06 -25.87 11.69
CA ASP A 13 -9.79 -26.81 10.84
C ASP A 13 -10.66 -26.13 9.76
N TYR A 14 -10.18 -25.00 9.19
CA TYR A 14 -10.92 -24.24 8.20
C TYR A 14 -10.32 -24.35 6.80
N LYS A 15 -11.08 -24.94 5.89
CA LYS A 15 -10.70 -25.14 4.47
C LYS A 15 -9.29 -25.74 4.32
N SER A 16 -8.36 -25.00 3.72
CA SER A 16 -6.96 -25.44 3.54
C SER A 16 -6.12 -25.39 4.82
N PHE A 17 -6.63 -24.84 5.90
CA PHE A 17 -5.89 -24.61 7.13
C PHE A 17 -6.31 -25.55 8.25
N ALA A 18 -5.42 -26.49 8.64
CA ALA A 18 -5.60 -27.23 9.91
C ALA A 18 -5.45 -26.27 11.11
N HIS A 19 -4.37 -25.48 11.11
CA HIS A 19 -4.18 -24.38 12.05
C HIS A 19 -3.35 -23.30 11.39
N PHE A 20 -3.89 -22.08 11.31
CA PHE A 20 -3.21 -20.95 10.67
C PHE A 20 -3.50 -19.65 11.42
N LYS A 21 -2.48 -18.80 11.58
CA LYS A 21 -2.61 -17.50 12.24
C LYS A 21 -2.03 -16.40 11.35
N LEU A 22 -2.77 -15.29 11.24
CA LEU A 22 -2.36 -14.08 10.56
C LEU A 22 -2.33 -12.93 11.56
N SER A 23 -1.16 -12.29 11.73
CA SER A 23 -1.04 -11.05 12.50
C SER A 23 -1.28 -9.86 11.58
N ALA A 24 -2.27 -9.04 11.91
CA ALA A 24 -2.69 -7.91 11.10
C ALA A 24 -2.09 -6.58 11.60
N ARG A 25 -1.93 -5.65 10.67
CA ARG A 25 -1.60 -4.23 10.87
C ARG A 25 -2.65 -3.36 10.19
N GLU A 26 -2.44 -2.04 10.15
CA GLU A 26 -3.31 -1.12 9.39
C GLU A 26 -3.38 -1.53 7.91
N ARG A 27 -2.26 -1.99 7.35
CA ARG A 27 -2.14 -2.38 5.94
C ARG A 27 -1.69 -3.83 5.84
N ASN A 28 -2.42 -4.62 5.04
CA ASN A 28 -2.13 -6.04 4.89
C ASN A 28 -2.34 -6.44 3.42
N VAL A 29 -1.25 -6.73 2.72
CA VAL A 29 -1.26 -7.22 1.35
C VAL A 29 -0.84 -8.68 1.35
N LEU A 30 -1.79 -9.56 1.05
CA LEU A 30 -1.65 -11.01 1.06
C LEU A 30 -1.14 -11.47 -0.31
N VAL A 31 0.01 -12.11 -0.33
CA VAL A 31 0.64 -12.64 -1.54
C VAL A 31 0.96 -14.12 -1.36
N GLY A 32 1.08 -14.83 -2.45
CA GLY A 32 1.42 -16.25 -2.44
C GLY A 32 0.95 -16.96 -3.70
N PRO A 33 1.35 -18.22 -3.94
CA PRO A 33 0.94 -18.98 -5.11
C PRO A 33 -0.58 -19.19 -5.16
N ASN A 34 -1.08 -19.66 -6.30
CA ASN A 34 -2.45 -20.12 -6.41
C ASN A 34 -2.70 -21.22 -5.37
N ASN A 35 -3.88 -21.26 -4.79
CA ASN A 35 -4.29 -22.18 -3.73
C ASN A 35 -3.50 -22.06 -2.40
N ALA A 36 -2.76 -20.97 -2.18
CA ALA A 36 -2.06 -20.73 -0.92
C ALA A 36 -3.00 -20.43 0.27
N GLY A 37 -4.27 -20.15 0.01
CA GLY A 37 -5.24 -19.79 1.04
C GLY A 37 -5.51 -18.30 1.17
N LYS A 38 -5.04 -17.45 0.26
CA LYS A 38 -5.34 -16.00 0.26
C LYS A 38 -6.85 -15.73 0.28
N SER A 39 -7.57 -16.31 -0.69
CA SER A 39 -9.04 -16.16 -0.76
C SER A 39 -9.74 -16.84 0.42
N THR A 40 -9.14 -17.86 1.05
CA THR A 40 -9.65 -18.47 2.29
C THR A 40 -9.62 -17.47 3.44
N VAL A 41 -8.53 -16.69 3.57
CA VAL A 41 -8.44 -15.61 4.57
C VAL A 41 -9.49 -14.54 4.31
N LEU A 42 -9.64 -14.10 3.05
CA LEU A 42 -10.62 -13.05 2.71
C LEU A 42 -12.07 -13.53 2.84
N ASP A 43 -12.33 -14.81 2.58
CA ASP A 43 -13.66 -15.40 2.73
C ASP A 43 -14.13 -15.38 4.20
N ALA A 44 -13.19 -15.49 5.15
CA ALA A 44 -13.52 -15.35 6.57
C ALA A 44 -14.14 -13.98 6.90
N PHE A 45 -13.68 -12.90 6.25
CA PHE A 45 -14.30 -11.57 6.42
C PHE A 45 -15.69 -11.49 5.81
N ARG A 46 -15.95 -12.20 4.69
CA ARG A 46 -17.30 -12.29 4.11
C ARG A 46 -18.25 -13.01 5.06
N ILE A 47 -17.81 -14.15 5.59
CA ILE A 47 -18.57 -14.91 6.58
C ILE A 47 -18.82 -14.04 7.81
N ALA A 48 -17.80 -13.37 8.35
CA ALA A 48 -17.94 -12.48 9.50
C ALA A 48 -18.95 -11.36 9.26
N PHE A 49 -18.90 -10.73 8.07
CA PHE A 49 -19.86 -9.70 7.68
C PHE A 49 -21.30 -10.23 7.66
N ASP A 50 -21.54 -11.38 7.01
CA ASP A 50 -22.86 -11.97 6.91
C ASP A 50 -23.38 -12.44 8.28
N VAL A 51 -22.51 -13.02 9.11
CA VAL A 51 -22.84 -13.46 10.47
C VAL A 51 -23.24 -12.27 11.35
N ILE A 52 -22.45 -11.17 11.36
CA ILE A 52 -22.78 -9.97 12.14
C ILE A 52 -24.12 -9.39 11.69
N ARG A 53 -24.34 -9.26 10.38
CA ARG A 53 -25.59 -8.76 9.81
C ARG A 53 -26.79 -9.64 10.17
N SER A 54 -26.61 -10.95 10.21
CA SER A 54 -27.68 -11.89 10.58
C SER A 54 -27.93 -11.90 12.09
N ALA A 55 -26.86 -11.83 12.91
CA ALA A 55 -26.92 -11.79 14.37
C ALA A 55 -27.69 -10.56 14.88
N SER A 56 -27.55 -9.39 14.23
CA SER A 56 -28.26 -8.17 14.60
C SER A 56 -29.80 -8.28 14.57
N LYS A 57 -30.33 -9.31 13.90
CA LYS A 57 -31.75 -9.61 13.77
C LYS A 57 -32.23 -10.77 14.67
N ARG A 58 -31.33 -11.35 15.49
CA ARG A 58 -31.57 -12.57 16.25
C ARG A 58 -31.21 -12.38 17.74
N ALA A 59 -32.04 -12.86 18.63
CA ALA A 59 -31.73 -12.86 20.07
C ALA A 59 -30.68 -13.94 20.36
N PRO A 60 -29.57 -13.63 21.04
CA PRO A 60 -28.59 -14.63 21.43
C PRO A 60 -29.08 -15.47 22.61
N LYS A 61 -28.50 -16.68 22.73
CA LYS A 61 -28.64 -17.51 23.94
C LYS A 61 -27.37 -17.39 24.80
N LEU A 62 -27.51 -17.40 26.10
CA LEU A 62 -26.35 -17.49 26.99
C LEU A 62 -25.87 -18.94 27.03
N LYS A 63 -24.63 -19.19 26.60
CA LYS A 63 -24.05 -20.53 26.49
C LYS A 63 -22.60 -20.51 26.98
N SER A 64 -22.20 -21.56 27.71
CA SER A 64 -20.80 -21.76 28.07
C SER A 64 -19.97 -22.12 26.83
N GLN A 65 -18.90 -21.38 26.60
CA GLN A 65 -18.03 -21.48 25.44
C GLN A 65 -16.62 -21.97 25.82
N GLY A 66 -16.52 -22.85 26.81
CA GLY A 66 -15.25 -23.39 27.28
C GLY A 66 -14.33 -22.31 27.85
N PRO A 67 -13.12 -22.12 27.26
CA PRO A 67 -12.15 -21.16 27.80
C PRO A 67 -12.61 -19.69 27.75
N TYR A 68 -13.68 -19.38 27.01
CA TYR A 68 -14.26 -18.04 26.91
C TYR A 68 -15.35 -17.76 27.95
N GLY A 69 -15.68 -18.74 28.80
CA GLY A 69 -16.74 -18.61 29.79
C GLY A 69 -18.15 -18.59 29.19
N VAL A 70 -19.10 -17.94 29.87
CA VAL A 70 -20.45 -17.76 29.33
C VAL A 70 -20.47 -16.60 28.36
N CYS A 71 -20.97 -16.82 27.14
CA CYS A 71 -21.05 -15.83 26.09
C CYS A 71 -22.45 -15.70 25.50
N SER A 72 -22.77 -14.53 24.97
CA SER A 72 -23.95 -14.29 24.13
C SER A 72 -23.73 -14.95 22.78
N THR A 73 -24.35 -16.11 22.58
CA THR A 73 -24.16 -16.99 21.43
C THR A 73 -25.34 -16.89 20.49
N TYR A 74 -25.03 -16.65 19.21
CA TYR A 74 -25.99 -16.55 18.11
C TYR A 74 -25.91 -17.81 17.25
N PHE A 75 -27.06 -18.30 16.82
CA PHE A 75 -27.18 -19.41 15.87
C PHE A 75 -27.68 -18.90 14.53
N ILE A 76 -26.84 -19.01 13.52
CA ILE A 76 -27.04 -18.43 12.20
C ILE A 76 -27.21 -19.56 11.18
N PRO A 77 -28.33 -19.65 10.46
CA PRO A 77 -28.51 -20.68 9.44
C PRO A 77 -27.54 -20.48 8.29
N HIS A 78 -27.05 -21.55 7.68
CA HIS A 78 -26.14 -21.50 6.53
C HIS A 78 -26.69 -20.66 5.37
N SER A 79 -28.00 -20.64 5.17
CA SER A 79 -28.68 -19.83 4.14
C SER A 79 -28.55 -18.32 4.33
N ALA A 80 -28.13 -17.87 5.52
CA ALA A 80 -27.88 -16.45 5.81
C ALA A 80 -26.48 -15.97 5.40
N VAL A 81 -25.58 -16.91 5.10
CA VAL A 81 -24.20 -16.65 4.66
C VAL A 81 -24.07 -17.02 3.18
N GLN A 82 -23.43 -16.16 2.41
CA GLN A 82 -23.31 -16.36 0.95
C GLN A 82 -22.18 -17.30 0.56
N SER A 83 -21.19 -17.51 1.45
CA SER A 83 -20.10 -18.44 1.19
C SER A 83 -20.58 -19.90 1.27
N GLU A 84 -20.04 -20.77 0.39
CA GLU A 84 -20.31 -22.21 0.46
C GLU A 84 -19.62 -22.81 1.70
N LEU A 85 -20.38 -23.35 2.62
CA LEU A 85 -19.92 -23.82 3.93
C LEU A 85 -19.94 -25.34 4.10
N ARG A 86 -20.58 -26.10 3.20
CA ARG A 86 -20.74 -27.56 3.33
C ARG A 86 -19.42 -28.32 3.46
N HIS A 87 -18.36 -27.79 2.84
CA HIS A 87 -17.04 -28.43 2.79
C HIS A 87 -15.95 -27.53 3.41
N CYS A 88 -16.32 -26.70 4.39
CA CYS A 88 -15.39 -25.75 4.99
C CYS A 88 -14.50 -26.37 6.09
N VAL A 89 -14.83 -27.55 6.62
CA VAL A 89 -14.00 -28.26 7.60
C VAL A 89 -12.78 -28.87 6.91
N HIS A 90 -11.61 -28.66 7.47
CA HIS A 90 -10.34 -29.16 6.93
C HIS A 90 -10.37 -30.68 6.72
N ASN A 91 -9.92 -31.14 5.54
CA ASN A 91 -9.92 -32.56 5.15
C ASN A 91 -11.27 -33.27 5.31
N PHE A 92 -12.40 -32.51 5.21
CA PHE A 92 -13.75 -33.05 5.38
C PHE A 92 -13.97 -33.77 6.72
N GLY A 93 -13.30 -33.28 7.78
CA GLY A 93 -13.44 -33.82 9.13
C GLY A 93 -14.87 -33.71 9.66
N SER A 94 -15.21 -34.53 10.66
CA SER A 94 -16.52 -34.57 11.31
C SER A 94 -16.72 -33.52 12.42
N GLY A 95 -15.76 -32.60 12.59
CA GLY A 95 -15.80 -31.53 13.60
C GLY A 95 -16.41 -30.22 13.09
N TYR A 96 -16.00 -29.14 13.67
CA TYR A 96 -16.35 -27.79 13.23
C TYR A 96 -15.08 -27.01 12.85
N ALA A 97 -15.19 -26.14 11.88
CA ALA A 97 -14.18 -25.15 11.57
C ALA A 97 -14.33 -23.94 12.50
N GLU A 98 -13.23 -23.38 13.01
CA GLU A 98 -13.26 -22.21 13.89
C GLU A 98 -12.47 -21.05 13.27
N ILE A 99 -13.10 -19.88 13.21
CA ILE A 99 -12.48 -18.61 12.78
C ILE A 99 -12.54 -17.65 13.98
N ILE A 100 -11.38 -17.13 14.39
CA ILE A 100 -11.27 -16.23 15.54
C ILE A 100 -10.66 -14.91 15.09
N PHE A 101 -11.42 -13.83 15.22
CA PHE A 101 -10.93 -12.47 15.02
C PHE A 101 -10.59 -11.84 16.38
N ASP A 102 -9.34 -11.43 16.57
CA ASP A 102 -8.88 -10.69 17.73
C ASP A 102 -8.87 -9.19 17.41
N ALA A 103 -9.67 -8.42 18.10
CA ALA A 103 -9.88 -7.00 17.82
C ALA A 103 -9.03 -6.08 18.71
N SER A 104 -8.81 -4.85 18.26
CA SER A 104 -8.00 -3.84 18.96
C SER A 104 -8.60 -3.40 20.30
N ASN A 105 -9.90 -3.55 20.48
CA ASN A 105 -10.61 -3.27 21.75
C ASN A 105 -10.51 -4.42 22.77
N GLY A 106 -9.77 -5.49 22.46
CA GLY A 106 -9.60 -6.66 23.31
C GLY A 106 -10.70 -7.72 23.21
N SER A 107 -11.74 -7.47 22.39
CA SER A 107 -12.77 -8.49 22.13
C SER A 107 -12.28 -9.53 21.13
N LYS A 108 -12.81 -10.77 21.26
CA LYS A 108 -12.60 -11.84 20.29
C LYS A 108 -13.94 -12.25 19.70
N PHE A 109 -14.06 -12.17 18.40
CA PHE A 109 -15.21 -12.67 17.69
C PHE A 109 -14.91 -14.06 17.14
N VAL A 110 -15.67 -15.04 17.54
CA VAL A 110 -15.50 -16.45 17.23
C VAL A 110 -16.67 -16.93 16.39
N ILE A 111 -16.37 -17.61 15.29
CA ILE A 111 -17.34 -18.24 14.40
C ILE A 111 -16.99 -19.72 14.29
N ARG A 112 -17.92 -20.60 14.63
CA ARG A 112 -17.82 -22.04 14.49
C ARG A 112 -18.80 -22.52 13.44
N ILE A 113 -18.31 -23.27 12.48
CA ILE A 113 -19.09 -23.74 11.33
C ILE A 113 -19.05 -25.26 11.33
N SER A 114 -20.20 -25.87 11.58
CA SER A 114 -20.43 -27.30 11.40
C SER A 114 -21.14 -27.54 10.06
N PRO A 115 -20.85 -28.61 9.31
CA PRO A 115 -21.56 -28.93 8.07
C PRO A 115 -23.07 -29.16 8.27
N ASP A 116 -23.45 -29.71 9.41
CA ASP A 116 -24.79 -30.22 9.68
C ASP A 116 -25.65 -29.31 10.53
N ASP A 117 -25.01 -28.38 11.29
CA ASP A 117 -25.70 -27.50 12.24
C ASP A 117 -25.64 -26.04 11.83
N ASP A 118 -26.45 -25.19 12.46
CA ASP A 118 -26.36 -23.74 12.34
C ASP A 118 -24.96 -23.25 12.76
N ILE A 119 -24.53 -22.16 12.12
CA ILE A 119 -23.27 -21.48 12.47
C ILE A 119 -23.42 -20.92 13.89
N GLU A 120 -22.53 -21.35 14.77
CA GLU A 120 -22.46 -20.82 16.13
C GLU A 120 -21.48 -19.64 16.17
N SER A 121 -21.94 -18.47 16.59
CA SER A 121 -21.07 -17.29 16.69
C SER A 121 -21.27 -16.56 18.01
N PHE A 122 -20.17 -16.04 18.59
CA PHE A 122 -20.19 -15.30 19.83
C PHE A 122 -19.03 -14.31 19.92
N VAL A 123 -19.17 -13.32 20.81
CA VAL A 123 -18.08 -12.42 21.16
C VAL A 123 -17.67 -12.67 22.61
N ALA A 124 -16.38 -12.89 22.82
CA ALA A 124 -15.76 -12.89 24.12
C ALA A 124 -15.17 -11.49 24.37
N SER A 125 -15.72 -10.79 25.35
CA SER A 125 -15.32 -9.44 25.77
C SER A 125 -15.29 -9.35 27.29
N SER A 126 -14.84 -8.24 27.83
CA SER A 126 -14.90 -7.95 29.27
C SER A 126 -16.31 -7.61 29.78
N SER A 127 -17.25 -7.38 28.86
CA SER A 127 -18.63 -7.03 29.19
C SER A 127 -19.44 -8.27 29.60
N GLU A 128 -20.36 -8.10 30.52
CA GLU A 128 -21.30 -9.17 30.86
C GLU A 128 -22.18 -9.59 29.68
N PRO A 129 -22.33 -10.89 29.41
CA PRO A 129 -23.15 -11.41 28.32
C PRO A 129 -24.60 -10.96 28.41
N GLN A 130 -25.20 -10.55 27.33
CA GLN A 130 -26.57 -10.02 27.28
C GLN A 130 -27.39 -10.71 26.18
N LYS A 131 -28.71 -10.78 26.40
CA LYS A 131 -29.67 -11.28 25.39
C LYS A 131 -30.12 -10.19 24.42
N ASN A 132 -29.23 -9.26 24.07
CA ASN A 132 -29.51 -8.15 23.16
C ASN A 132 -29.04 -8.52 21.75
N THR A 133 -29.87 -8.32 20.74
CA THR A 133 -29.58 -8.61 19.35
C THR A 133 -28.36 -7.83 18.81
N ARG A 134 -28.15 -6.60 19.30
CA ARG A 134 -27.01 -5.75 18.91
C ARG A 134 -25.75 -5.94 19.77
N PHE A 135 -25.76 -6.90 20.72
CA PHE A 135 -24.64 -7.09 21.62
C PHE A 135 -23.35 -7.43 20.86
N LEU A 136 -23.41 -8.35 19.90
CA LEU A 136 -22.25 -8.74 19.09
C LEU A 136 -21.70 -7.55 18.29
N GLU A 137 -22.56 -6.80 17.61
CA GLU A 137 -22.17 -5.62 16.83
C GLU A 137 -21.52 -4.54 17.71
N ARG A 138 -22.08 -4.30 18.90
CA ARG A 138 -21.56 -3.32 19.85
C ARG A 138 -20.21 -3.73 20.44
N GLU A 139 -20.07 -4.97 20.89
CA GLU A 139 -18.88 -5.46 21.59
C GLU A 139 -17.71 -5.73 20.63
N PHE A 140 -17.99 -6.25 19.44
CA PHE A 140 -16.96 -6.45 18.43
C PHE A 140 -16.65 -5.14 17.71
N GLY A 141 -17.65 -4.38 17.28
CA GLY A 141 -17.56 -3.02 16.77
C GLY A 141 -16.80 -2.83 15.45
N ALA A 142 -16.36 -3.90 14.79
CA ALA A 142 -15.64 -3.82 13.52
C ALA A 142 -16.61 -3.58 12.34
N LYS A 143 -16.29 -2.59 11.49
CA LYS A 143 -17.07 -2.25 10.29
C LYS A 143 -16.36 -2.79 9.05
N PHE A 144 -16.88 -3.86 8.45
CA PHE A 144 -16.33 -4.46 7.25
C PHE A 144 -16.94 -3.89 5.97
N ILE A 145 -16.08 -3.66 4.97
CA ILE A 145 -16.45 -3.43 3.56
C ILE A 145 -15.70 -4.48 2.75
N VAL A 146 -16.43 -5.49 2.31
CA VAL A 146 -15.84 -6.62 1.59
C VAL A 146 -16.17 -6.50 0.11
N ILE A 147 -15.13 -6.37 -0.71
CA ILE A 147 -15.24 -6.28 -2.17
C ILE A 147 -14.76 -7.61 -2.76
N PRO A 148 -15.66 -8.38 -3.38
CA PRO A 148 -15.29 -9.64 -4.02
C PRO A 148 -14.46 -9.39 -5.27
N THR A 149 -13.89 -10.44 -5.85
CA THR A 149 -13.36 -10.39 -7.21
C THR A 149 -14.48 -9.93 -8.16
N LEU A 150 -14.26 -8.79 -8.80
CA LEU A 150 -15.26 -8.15 -9.66
C LEU A 150 -15.16 -8.70 -11.08
N SER A 151 -16.31 -8.85 -11.72
CA SER A 151 -16.44 -9.25 -13.12
C SER A 151 -17.03 -8.11 -13.97
N PRO A 152 -16.86 -8.14 -15.30
CA PRO A 152 -17.57 -7.23 -16.18
C PRO A 152 -19.09 -7.27 -15.95
N LEU A 153 -19.75 -6.15 -16.25
CA LEU A 153 -21.19 -5.99 -16.05
C LEU A 153 -21.98 -6.85 -17.03
N GLU A 154 -23.16 -7.31 -16.60
CA GLU A 154 -24.09 -8.03 -17.47
C GLU A 154 -24.55 -7.14 -18.63
N GLN A 155 -24.77 -7.76 -19.79
CA GLN A 155 -25.24 -7.07 -20.99
C GLN A 155 -26.62 -6.46 -20.79
N ASN A 156 -27.55 -7.26 -20.29
CA ASN A 156 -28.93 -6.86 -20.03
C ASN A 156 -29.23 -7.12 -18.55
N GLU A 157 -29.49 -6.07 -17.83
CA GLU A 157 -29.84 -6.13 -16.41
C GLU A 157 -31.34 -5.88 -16.26
N GLU A 158 -32.10 -6.92 -15.92
CA GLU A 158 -33.54 -6.79 -15.66
C GLU A 158 -33.77 -6.05 -14.32
N LEU A 159 -34.91 -5.34 -14.27
CA LEU A 159 -35.35 -4.70 -13.03
C LEU A 159 -35.65 -5.77 -11.98
N VAL A 160 -34.98 -5.66 -10.81
CA VAL A 160 -35.21 -6.56 -9.67
C VAL A 160 -35.54 -5.75 -8.40
N GLN A 161 -36.16 -6.43 -7.43
CA GLN A 161 -36.52 -5.83 -6.17
C GLN A 161 -35.26 -5.43 -5.37
N GLN A 162 -35.34 -4.33 -4.63
CA GLN A 162 -34.27 -3.81 -3.81
C GLN A 162 -33.69 -4.87 -2.83
N VAL A 163 -34.53 -5.74 -2.26
CA VAL A 163 -34.09 -6.83 -1.36
C VAL A 163 -33.11 -7.78 -2.08
N THR A 164 -33.33 -8.07 -3.37
CA THR A 164 -32.42 -8.89 -4.17
C THR A 164 -31.10 -8.17 -4.42
N VAL A 165 -31.15 -6.87 -4.72
CA VAL A 165 -29.97 -6.04 -4.92
C VAL A 165 -29.10 -6.03 -3.66
N GLU A 166 -29.70 -5.74 -2.48
CA GLU A 166 -28.99 -5.70 -1.20
C GLU A 166 -28.41 -7.08 -0.81
N ARG A 167 -29.10 -8.17 -1.11
CA ARG A 167 -28.59 -9.52 -0.89
C ARG A 167 -27.35 -9.81 -1.72
N ASN A 168 -27.34 -9.39 -2.99
CA ASN A 168 -26.28 -9.71 -3.96
C ASN A 168 -25.08 -8.75 -3.89
N ARG A 169 -25.24 -7.59 -3.24
CA ARG A 169 -24.28 -6.47 -3.25
C ARG A 169 -22.85 -6.87 -2.89
N TYR A 170 -22.67 -7.77 -1.92
CA TYR A 170 -21.35 -8.19 -1.43
C TYR A 170 -20.92 -9.58 -1.92
N SER A 171 -21.61 -10.11 -2.92
CA SER A 171 -21.34 -11.39 -3.53
C SER A 171 -20.73 -11.24 -4.93
N ARG A 172 -20.29 -12.35 -5.51
CA ARG A 172 -19.88 -12.42 -6.92
C ARG A 172 -21.00 -12.04 -7.91
N LEU A 173 -22.24 -11.96 -7.44
CA LEU A 173 -23.40 -11.53 -8.22
C LEU A 173 -23.60 -10.00 -8.21
N ALA A 174 -22.72 -9.24 -7.55
CA ALA A 174 -22.84 -7.78 -7.47
C ALA A 174 -22.87 -7.12 -8.86
N SER A 175 -22.05 -7.62 -9.80
CA SER A 175 -22.00 -7.13 -11.19
C SER A 175 -23.32 -7.30 -11.94
N ARG A 176 -24.17 -8.26 -11.54
CA ARG A 176 -25.49 -8.52 -12.16
C ARG A 176 -26.57 -7.54 -11.73
N ASN A 177 -26.33 -6.78 -10.65
CA ASN A 177 -27.31 -5.86 -10.09
C ASN A 177 -26.73 -4.45 -9.92
N PHE A 178 -25.70 -4.11 -10.69
CA PHE A 178 -25.00 -2.83 -10.56
C PHE A 178 -25.90 -1.64 -10.92
N ARG A 179 -26.64 -1.71 -12.04
CA ARG A 179 -27.56 -0.66 -12.47
C ARG A 179 -28.75 -0.56 -11.54
N ASN A 180 -29.32 -1.71 -11.14
CA ASN A 180 -30.40 -1.75 -10.14
C ASN A 180 -30.00 -1.12 -8.81
N PHE A 181 -28.75 -1.35 -8.36
CA PHE A 181 -28.25 -0.70 -7.15
C PHE A 181 -28.38 0.82 -7.27
N TRP A 182 -27.87 1.42 -8.34
CA TRP A 182 -27.88 2.85 -8.53
C TRP A 182 -29.26 3.42 -8.83
N LEU A 183 -30.16 2.65 -9.41
CA LEU A 183 -31.55 3.03 -9.61
C LEU A 183 -32.24 3.32 -8.28
N HIS A 184 -31.95 2.54 -7.24
CA HIS A 184 -32.56 2.65 -5.91
C HIS A 184 -31.84 3.63 -4.97
N GLN A 185 -30.65 4.13 -5.33
CA GLN A 185 -29.91 5.07 -4.47
C GLN A 185 -30.42 6.52 -4.62
N SER A 186 -30.11 7.34 -3.58
CA SER A 186 -30.37 8.78 -3.63
C SER A 186 -29.59 9.46 -4.76
N SER A 187 -30.11 10.60 -5.24
CA SER A 187 -29.36 11.39 -6.23
C SER A 187 -28.06 11.95 -5.66
N GLU A 188 -28.00 12.27 -4.37
CA GLU A 188 -26.81 12.74 -3.71
C GLU A 188 -25.70 11.68 -3.67
N ASP A 189 -26.01 10.42 -3.32
CA ASP A 189 -25.04 9.34 -3.32
C ASP A 189 -24.59 8.99 -4.74
N PHE A 190 -25.50 9.09 -5.71
CA PHE A 190 -25.15 8.88 -7.12
C PHE A 190 -24.19 9.96 -7.63
N GLU A 191 -24.38 11.23 -7.29
CA GLU A 191 -23.45 12.31 -7.69
C GLU A 191 -22.05 12.10 -7.04
N LYS A 192 -21.98 11.75 -5.76
CA LYS A 192 -20.72 11.40 -5.10
C LYS A 192 -20.00 10.23 -5.81
N PHE A 193 -20.76 9.24 -6.25
CA PHE A 193 -20.24 8.13 -7.05
C PHE A 193 -19.73 8.60 -8.42
N ALA A 194 -20.49 9.43 -9.12
CA ALA A 194 -20.11 9.96 -10.42
C ALA A 194 -18.81 10.77 -10.33
N ASP A 195 -18.63 11.55 -9.27
CA ASP A 195 -17.39 12.30 -9.00
C ASP A 195 -16.19 11.36 -8.77
N LEU A 196 -16.38 10.25 -8.05
CA LEU A 196 -15.35 9.24 -7.85
C LEU A 196 -14.98 8.50 -9.14
N VAL A 197 -15.95 8.24 -10.00
CA VAL A 197 -15.70 7.65 -11.32
C VAL A 197 -14.86 8.58 -12.17
N GLU A 198 -15.22 9.87 -12.23
CA GLU A 198 -14.51 10.90 -12.99
C GLU A 198 -13.08 11.14 -12.46
N MET A 199 -12.86 11.03 -11.15
CA MET A 199 -11.52 11.11 -10.55
C MET A 199 -10.58 10.03 -11.10
N GLY A 200 -11.08 8.82 -11.33
CA GLY A 200 -10.32 7.73 -11.96
C GLY A 200 -10.18 7.88 -13.47
N TRP A 201 -11.23 8.40 -14.12
CA TRP A 201 -11.31 8.55 -15.58
C TRP A 201 -11.73 9.98 -15.96
N PRO A 202 -10.80 10.93 -15.99
CA PRO A 202 -11.09 12.32 -16.29
C PRO A 202 -11.81 12.51 -17.63
N GLY A 203 -12.87 13.32 -17.62
CA GLY A 203 -13.68 13.63 -18.80
C GLY A 203 -14.81 12.64 -19.08
N ILE A 204 -14.94 11.59 -18.27
CA ILE A 204 -16.09 10.67 -18.36
C ILE A 204 -17.07 10.97 -17.21
N ARG A 205 -18.32 11.21 -17.56
CA ARG A 205 -19.42 11.42 -16.61
C ARG A 205 -20.51 10.36 -16.77
N VAL A 206 -20.78 9.62 -15.72
CA VAL A 206 -21.88 8.64 -15.68
C VAL A 206 -23.21 9.32 -15.38
N ARG A 207 -24.31 8.76 -15.89
CA ARG A 207 -25.68 9.22 -15.65
C ARG A 207 -26.44 8.21 -14.81
N LYS A 208 -27.40 8.71 -14.01
CA LYS A 208 -28.26 7.83 -13.21
C LYS A 208 -29.02 6.86 -14.12
N PRO A 209 -29.17 5.57 -13.70
CA PRO A 209 -29.87 4.58 -14.50
C PRO A 209 -31.33 4.95 -14.78
N GLU A 210 -31.82 4.51 -15.91
CA GLU A 210 -33.20 4.67 -16.37
C GLU A 210 -33.80 3.33 -16.77
N LEU A 211 -35.13 3.27 -16.80
CA LEU A 211 -35.87 2.06 -17.18
C LEU A 211 -36.20 2.05 -18.67
N GLU A 212 -35.89 0.95 -19.33
CA GLU A 212 -36.26 0.65 -20.72
C GLU A 212 -37.28 -0.49 -20.74
N PRO A 213 -38.58 -0.21 -20.93
CA PRO A 213 -39.60 -1.26 -21.05
C PRO A 213 -39.37 -2.12 -22.31
N TYR A 214 -39.43 -3.45 -22.18
CA TYR A 214 -39.28 -4.36 -23.31
C TYR A 214 -40.43 -5.39 -23.44
N ALA A 215 -41.20 -5.59 -22.35
CA ALA A 215 -42.40 -6.43 -22.34
C ALA A 215 -43.36 -5.93 -21.24
N PRO A 216 -44.64 -6.33 -21.26
CA PRO A 216 -45.61 -5.97 -20.22
C PRO A 216 -45.09 -6.35 -18.82
N GLY A 217 -44.90 -5.35 -17.94
CA GLY A 217 -44.39 -5.51 -16.59
C GLY A 217 -42.91 -5.87 -16.48
N LYS A 218 -42.14 -5.83 -17.58
CA LYS A 218 -40.71 -6.10 -17.61
C LYS A 218 -39.94 -4.93 -18.20
N SER A 219 -38.84 -4.58 -17.53
CA SER A 219 -37.95 -3.50 -17.96
C SER A 219 -36.50 -3.91 -17.78
N PHE A 220 -35.66 -3.48 -18.70
CA PHE A 220 -34.21 -3.44 -18.49
C PHE A 220 -33.84 -2.15 -17.74
N VAL A 221 -32.79 -2.22 -16.96
CA VAL A 221 -32.15 -1.05 -16.32
C VAL A 221 -30.96 -0.68 -17.17
N ARG A 222 -30.97 0.51 -17.78
CA ARG A 222 -29.90 1.05 -18.62
C ARG A 222 -29.14 2.13 -17.86
N MET A 223 -27.84 2.21 -18.12
CA MET A 223 -27.01 3.24 -17.54
C MET A 223 -26.03 3.75 -18.59
N PHE A 224 -25.95 5.06 -18.74
CA PHE A 224 -25.14 5.70 -19.78
C PHE A 224 -24.02 6.52 -19.17
N PHE A 225 -22.96 6.70 -19.95
CA PHE A 225 -21.89 7.64 -19.64
C PHE A 225 -21.60 8.54 -20.84
N ARG A 226 -21.13 9.75 -20.54
CA ARG A 226 -20.65 10.69 -21.54
C ARG A 226 -19.12 10.60 -21.62
N ASP A 227 -18.61 10.50 -22.86
CA ASP A 227 -17.19 10.52 -23.21
C ASP A 227 -17.01 11.57 -24.32
N GLY A 228 -16.61 12.79 -23.92
CA GLY A 228 -16.61 13.95 -24.80
C GLY A 228 -18.02 14.24 -25.38
N PRO A 229 -18.17 14.24 -26.71
CA PRO A 229 -19.48 14.45 -27.38
C PRO A 229 -20.36 13.20 -27.40
N HIS A 230 -19.81 12.02 -27.10
CA HIS A 230 -20.52 10.75 -27.26
C HIS A 230 -21.20 10.30 -25.97
N VAL A 231 -22.38 9.70 -26.13
CA VAL A 231 -23.09 9.03 -25.04
C VAL A 231 -23.15 7.53 -25.38
N ARG A 232 -22.73 6.70 -24.43
CA ARG A 232 -22.65 5.24 -24.61
C ARG A 232 -23.24 4.53 -23.41
N GLU A 233 -23.76 3.32 -23.61
CA GLU A 233 -24.16 2.45 -22.51
C GLU A 233 -22.91 1.86 -21.82
N ILE A 234 -22.94 1.70 -20.48
CA ILE A 234 -21.75 1.35 -19.68
C ILE A 234 -21.13 -0.01 -20.03
N GLN A 235 -21.92 -0.96 -20.55
CA GLN A 235 -21.40 -2.26 -21.01
C GLN A 235 -20.46 -2.14 -22.22
N TRP A 236 -20.60 -1.06 -23.02
CA TRP A 236 -19.74 -0.83 -24.18
C TRP A 236 -18.39 -0.20 -23.79
N ALA A 237 -18.26 0.18 -22.54
CA ALA A 237 -16.97 0.60 -22.00
C ALA A 237 -16.03 -0.60 -21.81
N GLY A 238 -14.73 -0.35 -21.84
CA GLY A 238 -13.73 -1.38 -21.52
C GLY A 238 -13.92 -1.96 -20.12
N PHE A 239 -13.56 -3.21 -19.93
CA PHE A 239 -13.74 -3.92 -18.65
C PHE A 239 -13.09 -3.21 -17.47
N GLY A 240 -11.93 -2.57 -17.66
CA GLY A 240 -11.27 -1.79 -16.62
C GLY A 240 -12.14 -0.64 -16.10
N PHE A 241 -12.88 0.05 -16.97
CA PHE A 241 -13.81 1.09 -16.55
C PHE A 241 -14.99 0.50 -15.77
N GLN A 242 -15.54 -0.63 -16.22
CA GLN A 242 -16.64 -1.29 -15.54
C GLN A 242 -16.26 -1.78 -14.14
N VAL A 243 -15.05 -2.35 -13.99
CA VAL A 243 -14.53 -2.81 -12.70
C VAL A 243 -14.18 -1.63 -11.79
N TRP A 244 -13.65 -0.54 -12.35
CA TRP A 244 -13.42 0.71 -11.60
C TRP A 244 -14.71 1.25 -11.00
N MET A 245 -15.77 1.37 -11.79
CA MET A 245 -17.09 1.83 -11.30
C MET A 245 -17.60 0.95 -10.15
N GLN A 246 -17.50 -0.37 -10.27
CA GLN A 246 -17.92 -1.30 -9.22
C GLN A 246 -17.06 -1.13 -7.94
N SER A 247 -15.74 -0.97 -8.11
CA SER A 247 -14.82 -0.76 -6.97
C SER A 247 -15.18 0.50 -6.19
N VAL A 248 -15.38 1.63 -6.87
CA VAL A 248 -15.72 2.90 -6.19
C VAL A 248 -17.14 2.90 -5.61
N MET A 249 -18.08 2.15 -6.20
CA MET A 249 -19.41 1.92 -5.62
C MET A 249 -19.30 1.29 -4.22
N HIS A 250 -18.49 0.25 -4.07
CA HIS A 250 -18.30 -0.40 -2.78
C HIS A 250 -17.58 0.50 -1.77
N LEU A 251 -16.66 1.35 -2.25
CA LEU A 251 -15.84 2.22 -1.43
C LEU A 251 -16.50 3.57 -1.08
N LEU A 252 -17.67 3.86 -1.65
CA LEU A 252 -18.35 5.16 -1.48
C LEU A 252 -18.51 5.57 -0.01
N HIS A 253 -18.90 4.61 0.83
CA HIS A 253 -19.14 4.81 2.26
C HIS A 253 -18.00 4.35 3.16
N ALA A 254 -16.80 4.15 2.58
CA ALA A 254 -15.61 3.85 3.37
C ALA A 254 -15.16 5.08 4.16
N ASP A 255 -14.82 4.87 5.41
CA ASP A 255 -14.31 5.88 6.34
C ASP A 255 -13.16 5.33 7.19
N LYS A 256 -12.56 6.16 8.03
CA LYS A 256 -11.45 5.77 8.90
C LYS A 256 -11.80 4.71 9.97
N ASN A 257 -13.07 4.37 10.12
CA ASN A 257 -13.52 3.28 11.00
C ASN A 257 -13.72 1.97 10.21
N SER A 258 -13.59 2.02 8.88
CA SER A 258 -13.86 0.86 8.02
C SER A 258 -12.62 -0.02 7.84
N ILE A 259 -12.86 -1.33 7.84
CA ILE A 259 -11.90 -2.38 7.45
C ILE A 259 -12.28 -2.81 6.04
N VAL A 260 -11.45 -2.43 5.06
CA VAL A 260 -11.69 -2.72 3.64
C VAL A 260 -10.97 -4.00 3.25
N VAL A 261 -11.70 -4.91 2.60
CA VAL A 261 -11.20 -6.20 2.14
C VAL A 261 -11.39 -6.30 0.64
N LEU A 262 -10.30 -6.49 -0.12
CA LEU A 262 -10.32 -6.59 -1.57
C LEU A 262 -9.69 -7.92 -2.03
N ASP A 263 -10.42 -8.62 -2.89
CA ASP A 263 -10.00 -9.90 -3.47
C ASP A 263 -9.65 -9.71 -4.95
N GLU A 264 -8.35 -9.76 -5.26
CA GLU A 264 -7.77 -9.57 -6.60
C GLU A 264 -8.29 -8.31 -7.32
N PRO A 265 -8.12 -7.12 -6.70
CA PRO A 265 -8.62 -5.87 -7.26
C PRO A 265 -7.89 -5.42 -8.54
N ASP A 266 -6.79 -6.08 -8.88
CA ASP A 266 -5.98 -5.84 -10.07
C ASP A 266 -6.59 -6.43 -11.35
N VAL A 267 -7.49 -7.41 -11.23
CA VAL A 267 -8.12 -8.05 -12.39
C VAL A 267 -8.86 -7.00 -13.23
N TYR A 268 -8.54 -6.94 -14.52
CA TYR A 268 -9.01 -5.97 -15.52
C TYR A 268 -8.55 -4.51 -15.32
N LEU A 269 -7.92 -4.14 -14.20
CA LEU A 269 -7.46 -2.78 -13.98
C LEU A 269 -6.05 -2.55 -14.56
N HIS A 270 -5.92 -1.47 -15.33
CA HIS A 270 -4.62 -0.98 -15.77
C HIS A 270 -3.78 -0.53 -14.55
N PRO A 271 -2.44 -0.65 -14.56
CA PRO A 271 -1.56 -0.23 -13.47
C PRO A 271 -1.91 1.11 -12.82
N ASP A 272 -2.17 2.15 -13.61
CA ASP A 272 -2.54 3.47 -13.08
C ASP A 272 -3.80 3.46 -12.22
N LEU A 273 -4.78 2.64 -12.60
CA LEU A 273 -6.02 2.49 -11.82
C LEU A 273 -5.80 1.66 -10.55
N GLN A 274 -4.90 0.67 -10.61
CA GLN A 274 -4.50 -0.09 -9.42
C GLN A 274 -3.86 0.83 -8.38
N HIS A 275 -2.94 1.71 -8.81
CA HIS A 275 -2.34 2.75 -7.95
C HIS A 275 -3.39 3.72 -7.39
N LYS A 276 -4.30 4.22 -8.23
CA LYS A 276 -5.40 5.11 -7.79
C LYS A 276 -6.30 4.42 -6.76
N LEU A 277 -6.66 3.16 -7.00
CA LEU A 277 -7.50 2.37 -6.09
C LEU A 277 -6.80 2.17 -4.74
N LEU A 278 -5.53 1.76 -4.74
CA LEU A 278 -4.75 1.57 -3.53
C LEU A 278 -4.62 2.87 -2.73
N ARG A 279 -4.34 3.99 -3.39
CA ARG A 279 -4.28 5.32 -2.74
C ARG A 279 -5.62 5.71 -2.15
N TYR A 280 -6.71 5.47 -2.87
CA TYR A 280 -8.06 5.77 -2.38
C TYR A 280 -8.38 4.95 -1.13
N VAL A 281 -8.14 3.63 -1.16
CA VAL A 281 -8.34 2.74 -0.01
C VAL A 281 -7.47 3.17 1.17
N THR A 282 -6.19 3.43 0.96
CA THR A 282 -5.26 3.89 2.01
C THR A 282 -5.70 5.21 2.64
N LYS A 283 -6.24 6.13 1.85
CA LYS A 283 -6.72 7.44 2.33
C LYS A 283 -8.02 7.32 3.10
N LYS A 284 -8.94 6.47 2.67
CA LYS A 284 -10.31 6.39 3.20
C LYS A 284 -10.46 5.39 4.34
N SER A 285 -9.88 4.20 4.25
CA SER A 285 -10.03 3.18 5.29
C SER A 285 -9.11 3.39 6.48
N GLY A 286 -9.46 2.79 7.62
CA GLY A 286 -8.57 2.71 8.78
C GLY A 286 -7.69 1.47 8.77
N GLN A 287 -8.20 0.38 8.17
CA GLN A 287 -7.47 -0.87 7.97
C GLN A 287 -7.87 -1.49 6.63
N TYR A 288 -6.93 -2.18 5.96
CA TYR A 288 -7.29 -2.95 4.78
C TYR A 288 -6.57 -4.29 4.67
N PHE A 289 -7.23 -5.22 3.96
CA PHE A 289 -6.69 -6.51 3.55
C PHE A 289 -6.88 -6.65 2.04
N ILE A 290 -5.81 -6.85 1.31
CA ILE A 290 -5.82 -7.03 -0.15
C ILE A 290 -5.15 -8.34 -0.47
N ALA A 291 -5.83 -9.25 -1.18
CA ALA A 291 -5.18 -10.38 -1.83
C ALA A 291 -4.90 -10.01 -3.28
N THR A 292 -3.67 -10.16 -3.74
CA THR A 292 -3.28 -9.78 -5.09
C THR A 292 -2.10 -10.60 -5.61
N HIS A 293 -2.03 -10.70 -6.93
CA HIS A 293 -0.86 -11.15 -7.68
C HIS A 293 -0.17 -10.00 -8.42
N SER A 294 -0.70 -8.77 -8.32
CA SER A 294 -0.17 -7.60 -9.02
C SER A 294 1.16 -7.14 -8.43
N THR A 295 2.18 -7.11 -9.26
CA THR A 295 3.48 -6.52 -8.94
C THR A 295 3.35 -5.01 -8.69
N GLU A 296 2.41 -4.33 -9.35
CA GLU A 296 2.17 -2.90 -9.20
C GLU A 296 1.67 -2.57 -7.77
N ILE A 297 0.66 -3.29 -7.30
CA ILE A 297 0.15 -3.14 -5.92
C ILE A 297 1.23 -3.48 -4.90
N ILE A 298 1.98 -4.58 -5.13
CA ILE A 298 3.03 -5.04 -4.23
C ILE A 298 4.17 -4.03 -4.14
N ASN A 299 4.56 -3.41 -5.25
CA ASN A 299 5.61 -2.39 -5.29
C ASN A 299 5.19 -1.05 -4.66
N ASP A 300 3.89 -0.77 -4.59
CA ASP A 300 3.34 0.49 -4.07
C ASP A 300 3.10 0.47 -2.55
N VAL A 301 3.33 -0.67 -1.88
CA VAL A 301 3.18 -0.82 -0.42
C VAL A 301 4.53 -1.02 0.27
N GLU A 302 4.60 -0.71 1.57
CA GLU A 302 5.79 -0.95 2.37
C GLU A 302 6.07 -2.45 2.52
N PRO A 303 7.34 -2.91 2.57
CA PRO A 303 7.66 -4.32 2.79
C PRO A 303 6.93 -4.90 4.01
N GLY A 304 6.90 -4.13 5.10
CA GLY A 304 6.21 -4.50 6.32
C GLY A 304 4.70 -4.65 6.20
N ASP A 305 4.07 -4.28 5.09
CA ASP A 305 2.64 -4.45 4.82
C ASP A 305 2.34 -5.74 4.05
N VAL A 306 3.37 -6.38 3.46
CA VAL A 306 3.24 -7.59 2.66
C VAL A 306 3.32 -8.84 3.54
N LEU A 307 2.38 -9.76 3.33
CA LEU A 307 2.22 -11.03 4.04
C LEU A 307 2.26 -12.18 3.03
N ILE A 308 3.24 -13.05 3.15
CA ILE A 308 3.31 -14.26 2.34
C ILE A 308 2.47 -15.35 3.00
N VAL A 309 1.45 -15.83 2.28
CA VAL A 309 0.62 -16.96 2.67
C VAL A 309 1.15 -18.21 1.96
N ARG A 310 1.35 -19.31 2.71
CA ARG A 310 1.83 -20.60 2.17
C ARG A 310 0.86 -21.71 2.56
N PRO A 311 0.58 -22.67 1.66
CA PRO A 311 -0.39 -23.74 1.91
C PRO A 311 -0.07 -24.58 3.14
N THR A 312 1.21 -24.85 3.40
CA THR A 312 1.70 -25.70 4.50
C THR A 312 2.14 -24.90 5.73
N GLY A 313 1.99 -23.57 5.70
CA GLY A 313 2.41 -22.69 6.79
C GLY A 313 1.42 -22.71 7.97
N ARG A 314 1.92 -22.56 9.20
CA ARG A 314 1.09 -22.33 10.39
C ARG A 314 0.78 -20.84 10.62
N SER A 315 1.45 -19.96 9.91
CA SER A 315 1.23 -18.51 9.97
C SER A 315 1.65 -17.81 8.69
N ALA A 316 1.03 -16.66 8.41
CA ALA A 316 1.50 -15.78 7.35
C ALA A 316 2.83 -15.15 7.75
N LYS A 317 3.78 -15.13 6.81
CA LYS A 317 5.09 -14.51 7.01
C LYS A 317 5.06 -13.07 6.52
N ARG A 318 5.26 -12.12 7.42
CA ARG A 318 5.41 -10.71 7.05
C ARG A 318 6.85 -10.46 6.61
N ILE A 319 7.06 -9.82 5.45
CA ILE A 319 8.41 -9.55 4.97
C ILE A 319 9.07 -8.43 5.77
N LYS A 320 10.38 -8.54 5.91
CA LYS A 320 11.24 -7.57 6.61
C LYS A 320 12.25 -7.05 5.60
N GLY A 321 12.15 -5.78 5.25
CA GLY A 321 13.09 -5.17 4.33
C GLY A 321 12.96 -5.66 2.87
N ASP A 322 13.88 -5.19 2.03
CA ASP A 322 13.83 -5.40 0.57
C ASP A 322 14.19 -6.83 0.15
N ASP A 323 15.03 -7.53 0.90
CA ASP A 323 15.36 -8.93 0.65
C ASP A 323 14.13 -9.83 0.64
N GLY A 324 13.07 -9.45 1.35
CA GLY A 324 11.79 -10.15 1.35
C GLY A 324 11.05 -10.12 0.02
N TYR A 325 11.29 -9.13 -0.84
CA TYR A 325 10.60 -9.06 -2.14
C TYR A 325 11.03 -10.18 -3.10
N ALA A 326 12.27 -10.63 -3.06
CA ALA A 326 12.69 -11.80 -3.85
C ALA A 326 11.84 -13.04 -3.52
N GLU A 327 11.53 -13.25 -2.21
CA GLU A 327 10.64 -14.32 -1.77
C GLU A 327 9.20 -14.13 -2.24
N VAL A 328 8.71 -12.89 -2.27
CA VAL A 328 7.38 -12.53 -2.79
C VAL A 328 7.29 -12.84 -4.28
N TYR A 329 8.24 -12.36 -5.09
CA TYR A 329 8.21 -12.59 -6.54
C TYR A 329 8.33 -14.07 -6.91
N ASN A 330 9.14 -14.82 -6.17
CA ASN A 330 9.19 -16.28 -6.32
C ASN A 330 7.85 -16.93 -5.96
N ALA A 331 7.14 -16.41 -4.95
CA ALA A 331 5.85 -16.95 -4.52
C ALA A 331 4.72 -16.67 -5.52
N ILE A 332 4.74 -15.53 -6.23
CA ILE A 332 3.73 -15.20 -7.24
C ILE A 332 4.05 -15.69 -8.65
N GLY A 333 5.26 -16.24 -8.87
CA GLY A 333 5.67 -16.79 -10.17
C GLY A 333 5.95 -15.73 -11.25
N SER A 334 6.13 -14.46 -10.87
CA SER A 334 6.51 -13.41 -11.83
C SER A 334 8.02 -13.43 -12.03
N SER A 335 8.45 -13.85 -13.20
CA SER A 335 9.84 -13.85 -13.61
C SER A 335 10.29 -12.48 -14.14
N GLU A 336 11.62 -12.28 -14.23
CA GLU A 336 12.31 -11.12 -14.83
C GLU A 336 11.75 -10.73 -16.22
N ASN A 337 11.10 -11.66 -16.91
CA ASN A 337 10.47 -11.44 -18.22
C ASN A 337 9.41 -10.30 -18.22
N ALA A 338 8.72 -10.04 -17.12
CA ALA A 338 7.75 -8.95 -17.05
C ALA A 338 8.43 -7.56 -17.08
N GLN A 339 9.61 -7.44 -16.49
CA GLN A 339 10.39 -6.20 -16.52
C GLN A 339 10.96 -5.92 -17.93
N PHE A 340 11.47 -6.94 -18.60
CA PHE A 340 11.94 -6.80 -19.98
C PHE A 340 10.83 -6.48 -20.98
N ALA A 341 9.65 -7.09 -20.85
CA ALA A 341 8.50 -6.79 -21.68
C ALA A 341 7.99 -5.33 -21.46
N ARG A 342 8.03 -4.87 -20.20
CA ARG A 342 7.70 -3.48 -19.86
C ARG A 342 8.72 -2.52 -20.49
N LEU A 343 9.99 -2.82 -20.36
CA LEU A 343 11.08 -2.02 -20.90
C LEU A 343 10.96 -1.82 -22.42
N ALA A 344 10.75 -2.90 -23.18
CA ALA A 344 10.58 -2.85 -24.63
C ALA A 344 9.41 -1.94 -25.05
N ARG A 345 8.41 -1.80 -24.19
CA ARG A 345 7.24 -0.93 -24.45
C ARG A 345 7.47 0.51 -24.03
N THR A 346 8.11 0.74 -22.87
CA THR A 346 8.23 2.08 -22.28
C THR A 346 9.35 2.92 -22.89
N ARG A 347 10.45 2.29 -23.34
CA ARG A 347 11.65 2.96 -23.89
C ARG A 347 12.28 4.01 -22.97
N LYS A 348 11.86 4.06 -21.71
CA LYS A 348 12.32 5.00 -20.69
C LYS A 348 12.66 4.23 -19.42
N VAL A 349 13.90 4.34 -18.98
CA VAL A 349 14.43 3.63 -17.81
C VAL A 349 14.96 4.60 -16.79
N LEU A 350 14.54 4.45 -15.55
CA LEU A 350 15.09 5.18 -14.42
C LEU A 350 15.72 4.22 -13.44
N TYR A 351 17.01 4.32 -13.22
CA TYR A 351 17.73 3.60 -12.19
C TYR A 351 17.72 4.39 -10.88
N LEU A 352 17.35 3.72 -9.79
CA LEU A 352 17.31 4.28 -8.44
C LEU A 352 17.95 3.32 -7.44
N GLU A 353 18.55 3.85 -6.39
CA GLU A 353 19.02 3.04 -5.27
C GLU A 353 17.85 2.62 -4.36
N GLY A 354 17.75 1.33 -4.08
CA GLY A 354 16.90 0.77 -3.04
C GLY A 354 15.41 1.19 -3.06
N LYS A 355 14.97 1.84 -1.96
CA LYS A 355 13.58 2.26 -1.72
C LYS A 355 13.25 3.67 -2.19
N ASP A 356 14.16 4.35 -2.78
CA ASP A 356 14.12 5.78 -3.10
C ASP A 356 12.94 6.15 -4.00
N ALA A 357 12.52 5.22 -4.87
CA ALA A 357 11.38 5.42 -5.76
C ALA A 357 10.12 5.93 -5.06
N ARG A 358 9.81 5.44 -3.83
CA ARG A 358 8.61 5.84 -3.10
C ARG A 358 8.70 7.24 -2.53
N ILE A 359 9.87 7.55 -1.94
CA ILE A 359 10.12 8.88 -1.37
C ILE A 359 10.11 9.90 -2.51
N LEU A 360 10.84 9.62 -3.58
CA LEU A 360 10.92 10.48 -4.77
C LEU A 360 9.57 10.70 -5.44
N SER A 361 8.79 9.62 -5.66
CA SER A 361 7.44 9.71 -6.22
C SER A 361 6.53 10.58 -5.36
N LYS A 362 6.59 10.40 -4.05
CA LYS A 362 5.75 11.16 -3.14
C LYS A 362 6.13 12.64 -3.10
N VAL A 363 7.43 12.94 -3.12
CA VAL A 363 7.94 14.32 -3.21
C VAL A 363 7.57 14.95 -4.54
N ALA A 364 7.77 14.25 -5.66
CA ALA A 364 7.41 14.73 -6.98
C ALA A 364 5.89 15.02 -7.10
N GLY A 365 5.06 14.09 -6.63
CA GLY A 365 3.60 14.27 -6.63
C GLY A 365 3.13 15.44 -5.77
N LYS A 366 3.83 15.71 -4.66
CA LYS A 366 3.46 16.81 -3.75
C LYS A 366 3.91 18.18 -4.26
N PHE A 367 5.15 18.31 -4.72
CA PHE A 367 5.78 19.60 -5.00
C PHE A 367 5.84 19.96 -6.48
N LEU A 368 6.01 18.97 -7.37
CA LEU A 368 5.98 19.21 -8.82
C LEU A 368 4.58 19.03 -9.41
N LYS A 369 3.59 18.64 -8.60
CA LYS A 369 2.22 18.30 -9.04
C LYS A 369 2.22 17.30 -10.20
N SER A 370 3.26 16.48 -10.28
CA SER A 370 3.51 15.51 -11.34
C SER A 370 3.79 14.14 -10.74
N ASP A 371 3.13 13.14 -11.26
CA ASP A 371 3.29 11.75 -10.82
C ASP A 371 4.14 10.96 -11.84
N PHE A 372 5.10 11.64 -12.49
CA PHE A 372 5.90 11.09 -13.59
C PHE A 372 6.67 9.81 -13.19
N LEU A 373 7.03 9.65 -11.92
CA LEU A 373 7.70 8.44 -11.43
C LEU A 373 6.77 7.22 -11.34
N ASN A 374 5.45 7.45 -11.28
CA ASN A 374 4.43 6.39 -11.34
C ASN A 374 3.77 6.31 -12.73
N ASP A 375 4.31 7.02 -13.72
CA ASP A 375 3.86 6.90 -15.09
C ASP A 375 4.20 5.51 -15.63
N ALA A 376 3.20 4.83 -16.19
CA ALA A 376 3.38 3.53 -16.83
C ALA A 376 4.35 3.56 -18.02
N SER A 377 4.70 4.76 -18.51
CA SER A 377 5.68 4.96 -19.59
C SER A 377 7.14 4.91 -19.12
N ILE A 378 7.44 4.85 -17.82
CA ILE A 378 8.79 4.80 -17.28
C ILE A 378 8.99 3.47 -16.54
N THR A 379 10.05 2.73 -16.89
CA THR A 379 10.47 1.54 -16.16
C THR A 379 11.47 1.94 -15.09
N VAL A 380 11.08 1.81 -13.82
CA VAL A 380 11.98 2.04 -12.68
C VAL A 380 12.74 0.75 -12.39
N MET A 381 14.07 0.80 -12.42
CA MET A 381 14.95 -0.31 -12.10
C MET A 381 15.78 0.02 -10.85
N LYS A 382 15.96 -0.97 -9.97
CA LYS A 382 16.77 -0.79 -8.76
C LYS A 382 18.23 -1.10 -9.02
N THR A 383 19.11 -0.26 -8.48
CA THR A 383 20.55 -0.53 -8.37
C THR A 383 20.87 -0.87 -6.92
N ASP A 384 21.73 -1.86 -6.71
CA ASP A 384 22.19 -2.26 -5.37
C ASP A 384 23.46 -1.46 -5.02
N GLY A 385 23.33 -0.15 -4.94
CA GLY A 385 24.42 0.76 -4.62
C GLY A 385 25.26 1.23 -5.82
N PHE A 386 26.09 2.24 -5.53
CA PHE A 386 26.94 2.91 -6.52
C PHE A 386 27.96 1.97 -7.18
N SER A 387 28.48 0.96 -6.47
CA SER A 387 29.41 -0.03 -7.03
C SER A 387 28.86 -0.81 -8.23
N ASN A 388 27.56 -0.82 -8.43
CA ASN A 388 26.88 -1.46 -9.56
C ASN A 388 26.65 -0.55 -10.78
N TRP A 389 27.31 0.61 -10.86
CA TRP A 389 27.20 1.55 -11.98
C TRP A 389 27.55 0.90 -13.34
N LEU A 390 28.46 -0.08 -13.35
CA LEU A 390 28.77 -0.90 -14.52
C LEU A 390 27.53 -1.60 -15.09
N ARG A 391 26.59 -2.00 -14.24
CA ARG A 391 25.31 -2.57 -14.69
C ARG A 391 24.49 -1.53 -15.45
N VAL A 392 24.43 -0.30 -14.95
CA VAL A 392 23.66 0.79 -15.58
C VAL A 392 24.25 1.15 -16.95
N SER A 393 25.57 1.33 -17.03
CA SER A 393 26.25 1.66 -18.29
C SER A 393 26.21 0.52 -19.30
N THR A 394 26.43 -0.73 -18.85
CA THR A 394 26.33 -1.91 -19.72
C THR A 394 24.90 -2.12 -20.21
N THR A 395 23.89 -1.87 -19.37
CA THR A 395 22.49 -2.02 -19.75
C THR A 395 22.07 -0.98 -20.78
N SER A 396 22.52 0.28 -20.66
CA SER A 396 22.31 1.32 -21.69
C SER A 396 22.89 0.90 -23.03
N TRP A 397 24.14 0.44 -23.05
CA TRP A 397 24.77 -0.07 -24.26
C TRP A 397 24.03 -1.28 -24.87
N VAL A 398 23.60 -2.24 -24.03
CA VAL A 398 22.82 -3.40 -24.49
C VAL A 398 21.51 -2.96 -25.11
N PHE A 399 20.79 -2.03 -24.48
CA PHE A 399 19.52 -1.55 -25.01
C PHE A 399 19.68 -0.84 -26.35
N ASN A 400 20.65 0.04 -26.49
CA ASN A 400 20.90 0.76 -27.73
C ASN A 400 21.43 -0.14 -28.87
N LYS A 401 22.03 -1.30 -28.53
CA LYS A 401 22.57 -2.23 -29.52
C LYS A 401 21.61 -3.37 -29.91
N PHE A 402 20.73 -3.80 -29.00
CA PHE A 402 19.82 -4.94 -29.24
C PHE A 402 18.41 -4.54 -29.61
N PHE A 403 18.01 -3.28 -29.35
CA PHE A 403 16.72 -2.77 -29.78
C PHE A 403 16.90 -1.83 -30.98
N ASP A 404 16.04 -1.95 -31.99
CA ASP A 404 16.01 -1.04 -33.17
C ASP A 404 15.40 0.34 -32.83
N PHE A 405 15.47 0.76 -31.55
CA PHE A 405 14.94 2.03 -31.06
C PHE A 405 15.76 2.58 -29.89
N GLU A 406 15.79 3.88 -29.75
CA GLU A 406 16.48 4.59 -28.67
C GLU A 406 15.75 4.39 -27.34
N VAL A 407 16.51 4.07 -26.29
CA VAL A 407 16.03 3.96 -24.91
C VAL A 407 16.61 5.11 -24.10
N LYS A 408 15.73 5.95 -23.53
CA LYS A 408 16.16 7.02 -22.62
C LYS A 408 16.51 6.44 -21.25
N VAL A 409 17.75 6.53 -20.86
CA VAL A 409 18.25 6.01 -19.58
C VAL A 409 18.65 7.16 -18.67
N ALA A 410 18.06 7.19 -17.47
CA ALA A 410 18.48 8.09 -16.39
C ALA A 410 18.81 7.28 -15.13
N ALA A 411 19.65 7.84 -14.27
CA ALA A 411 19.97 7.25 -12.97
C ALA A 411 20.09 8.34 -11.90
N ILE A 412 19.58 8.05 -10.72
CA ILE A 412 19.77 8.86 -9.51
C ILE A 412 20.59 8.03 -8.52
N PHE A 413 21.68 8.59 -8.05
CA PHE A 413 22.55 7.98 -7.06
C PHE A 413 22.65 8.83 -5.80
N ASP A 414 22.72 8.17 -4.67
CA ASP A 414 23.12 8.77 -3.42
C ASP A 414 24.56 9.30 -3.55
N ARG A 415 24.84 10.42 -2.93
CA ARG A 415 26.22 10.98 -2.97
C ARG A 415 27.20 10.15 -2.12
N ASP A 416 26.71 9.49 -1.10
CA ASP A 416 27.50 8.85 -0.07
C ASP A 416 28.53 9.82 0.55
N TYR A 417 29.79 9.39 0.67
CA TYR A 417 30.90 10.20 1.20
C TYR A 417 31.81 10.78 0.11
N ARG A 418 31.34 10.87 -1.14
CA ARG A 418 32.14 11.27 -2.30
C ARG A 418 32.41 12.76 -2.34
N SER A 419 33.63 13.11 -2.75
CA SER A 419 34.03 14.49 -3.02
C SER A 419 33.42 15.01 -4.34
N ASP A 420 33.45 16.32 -4.54
CA ASP A 420 32.97 16.94 -5.79
C ASP A 420 33.76 16.46 -7.02
N LEU A 421 35.06 16.22 -6.87
CA LEU A 421 35.90 15.66 -7.94
C LEU A 421 35.49 14.24 -8.32
N GLU A 422 35.20 13.42 -7.32
CA GLU A 422 34.74 12.03 -7.52
C GLU A 422 33.36 11.99 -8.20
N VAL A 423 32.44 12.87 -7.78
CA VAL A 423 31.13 13.03 -8.40
C VAL A 423 31.26 13.51 -9.84
N ALA A 424 32.14 14.47 -10.13
CA ALA A 424 32.37 14.98 -11.49
C ALA A 424 32.95 13.90 -12.42
N ASP A 425 33.95 13.14 -11.97
CA ASP A 425 34.55 12.03 -12.71
C ASP A 425 33.51 10.94 -13.03
N PHE A 426 32.71 10.58 -12.01
CA PHE A 426 31.64 9.61 -12.18
C PHE A 426 30.58 10.08 -13.17
N THR A 427 30.12 11.33 -13.05
CA THR A 427 29.10 11.88 -13.93
C THR A 427 29.59 11.95 -15.39
N ALA A 428 30.90 12.22 -15.59
CA ALA A 428 31.51 12.16 -16.90
C ALA A 428 31.47 10.75 -17.51
N LYS A 429 31.86 9.72 -16.72
CA LYS A 429 31.81 8.31 -17.14
C LYS A 429 30.37 7.87 -17.51
N MET A 430 29.38 8.32 -16.75
CA MET A 430 27.98 8.00 -17.05
C MET A 430 27.48 8.69 -18.32
N ARG A 431 27.94 9.92 -18.57
CA ARG A 431 27.64 10.65 -19.83
C ARG A 431 28.22 9.93 -21.03
N ASP A 432 29.46 9.44 -20.95
CA ASP A 432 30.10 8.68 -22.02
C ASP A 432 29.34 7.35 -22.30
N ALA A 433 28.61 6.84 -21.32
CA ALA A 433 27.73 5.68 -21.45
C ALA A 433 26.29 6.04 -21.88
N GLU A 434 26.03 7.28 -22.32
CA GLU A 434 24.70 7.79 -22.73
C GLU A 434 23.64 7.68 -21.62
N VAL A 435 24.04 7.77 -20.35
CA VAL A 435 23.15 7.78 -19.19
C VAL A 435 23.04 9.18 -18.62
N LYS A 436 21.83 9.69 -18.47
CA LYS A 436 21.58 10.94 -17.75
C LYS A 436 21.70 10.69 -16.26
N CYS A 437 22.83 11.04 -15.68
CA CYS A 437 23.15 10.78 -14.29
C CYS A 437 22.86 12.01 -13.40
N PHE A 438 22.20 11.76 -12.28
CA PHE A 438 21.99 12.71 -11.20
C PHE A 438 22.58 12.14 -9.91
N VAL A 439 23.45 12.87 -9.26
CA VAL A 439 23.97 12.55 -7.93
C VAL A 439 23.32 13.51 -6.95
N LEU A 440 22.71 12.98 -5.90
CA LEU A 440 22.03 13.80 -4.89
C LEU A 440 23.01 14.75 -4.19
N PRO A 441 22.56 15.95 -3.75
CA PRO A 441 23.43 16.90 -3.06
C PRO A 441 23.75 16.50 -1.60
N PHE A 442 23.16 15.42 -1.14
CA PHE A 442 23.32 14.89 0.23
C PHE A 442 23.69 13.41 0.19
N LYS A 443 24.14 12.88 1.33
CA LYS A 443 24.69 11.52 1.45
C LYS A 443 23.71 10.45 0.99
N GLU A 444 22.48 10.48 1.48
CA GLU A 444 21.39 9.52 1.21
C GLU A 444 20.08 10.28 1.05
N LEU A 445 19.15 9.71 0.30
CA LEU A 445 17.85 10.35 0.09
C LEU A 445 17.12 10.66 1.39
N GLU A 446 17.27 9.81 2.41
CA GLU A 446 16.64 9.99 3.71
C GLU A 446 17.06 11.26 4.46
N ASN A 447 18.15 11.91 4.05
CA ASN A 447 18.58 13.20 4.65
C ASN A 447 17.50 14.29 4.50
N ILE A 448 16.68 14.25 3.44
CA ILE A 448 15.55 15.20 3.28
C ILE A 448 14.46 15.04 4.34
N LEU A 449 14.42 13.90 5.05
CA LEU A 449 13.44 13.60 6.09
C LEU A 449 13.87 14.12 7.47
N LEU A 450 15.11 14.57 7.59
CA LEU A 450 15.68 15.07 8.87
C LEU A 450 15.27 16.52 9.13
N VAL A 451 13.96 16.77 9.09
CA VAL A 451 13.33 18.09 9.29
C VAL A 451 12.57 18.08 10.61
N PRO A 452 13.10 18.68 11.69
CA PRO A 452 12.51 18.61 13.04
C PRO A 452 11.06 19.08 13.09
N VAL A 453 10.77 20.17 12.40
CA VAL A 453 9.41 20.77 12.37
C VAL A 453 8.42 19.83 11.68
N ALA A 454 8.81 19.17 10.59
CA ALA A 454 7.97 18.19 9.91
C ALA A 454 7.73 16.95 10.78
N ILE A 455 8.77 16.46 11.47
CA ILE A 455 8.65 15.36 12.44
C ILE A 455 7.69 15.76 13.57
N GLY A 456 7.78 16.98 14.08
CA GLY A 456 6.87 17.54 15.09
C GLY A 456 5.41 17.55 14.62
N ARG A 457 5.15 17.96 13.36
CA ARG A 457 3.80 17.92 12.75
C ARG A 457 3.27 16.49 12.67
N VAL A 458 4.11 15.51 12.29
CA VAL A 458 3.73 14.09 12.29
C VAL A 458 3.35 13.65 13.70
N VAL A 459 4.15 13.97 14.71
CA VAL A 459 3.85 13.60 16.10
C VAL A 459 2.53 14.22 16.55
N ARG A 460 2.30 15.51 16.33
CA ARG A 460 1.04 16.20 16.68
C ARG A 460 -0.18 15.58 16.00
N LYS A 461 -0.04 15.15 14.77
CA LYS A 461 -1.15 14.59 13.97
C LYS A 461 -1.55 13.18 14.41
N TYR A 462 -0.62 12.37 14.89
CA TYR A 462 -0.84 10.95 15.15
C TYR A 462 -0.73 10.53 16.62
N ALA A 463 -0.24 11.40 17.51
CA ALA A 463 -0.23 11.11 18.94
C ALA A 463 -1.65 11.12 19.51
N ARG A 464 -1.86 10.26 20.52
CA ARG A 464 -3.13 10.12 21.24
C ARG A 464 -3.12 10.79 22.61
N ASP A 465 -1.93 11.00 23.15
CA ASP A 465 -1.71 11.56 24.47
C ASP A 465 -1.44 13.07 24.40
N ASN A 466 -1.52 13.74 25.55
CA ASN A 466 -1.16 15.15 25.65
C ASN A 466 0.32 15.33 25.34
N LEU A 467 0.64 16.20 24.41
CA LEU A 467 2.00 16.48 23.96
C LEU A 467 2.59 17.64 24.77
N PRO A 468 3.91 17.63 24.99
CA PRO A 468 4.63 18.76 25.58
C PRO A 468 4.43 20.03 24.74
N ALA A 469 4.38 21.17 25.40
CA ALA A 469 4.23 22.47 24.71
C ALA A 469 5.47 22.79 23.84
N ASP A 470 6.63 22.32 24.24
CA ASP A 470 7.94 22.50 23.62
C ASP A 470 8.36 21.32 22.73
N LEU A 471 7.41 20.54 22.21
CA LEU A 471 7.64 19.33 21.40
C LEU A 471 8.68 19.54 20.29
N GLU A 472 8.63 20.66 19.58
CA GLU A 472 9.55 20.94 18.48
C GLU A 472 10.98 21.10 18.96
N SER A 473 11.18 21.78 20.08
CA SER A 473 12.50 21.92 20.73
C SER A 473 13.05 20.56 21.18
N ILE A 474 12.19 19.71 21.73
CA ILE A 474 12.58 18.35 22.14
C ILE A 474 13.04 17.53 20.93
N ILE A 475 12.30 17.58 19.82
CA ILE A 475 12.65 16.87 18.59
C ILE A 475 13.93 17.43 17.99
N GLN A 476 14.10 18.75 17.95
CA GLN A 476 15.32 19.40 17.47
C GLN A 476 16.55 18.94 18.26
N VAL A 477 16.51 19.05 19.59
CA VAL A 477 17.61 18.63 20.47
C VAL A 477 17.93 17.13 20.27
N ARG A 478 16.91 16.29 20.12
CA ARG A 478 17.12 14.86 19.90
C ARG A 478 17.78 14.58 18.55
N LEU A 479 17.34 15.26 17.50
CA LEU A 479 17.96 15.15 16.17
C LEU A 479 19.42 15.63 16.19
N ASP A 480 19.68 16.77 16.81
CA ASP A 480 21.03 17.31 16.94
C ASP A 480 21.96 16.33 17.66
N ASN A 481 21.50 15.68 18.73
CA ASN A 481 22.26 14.66 19.44
C ASN A 481 22.54 13.43 18.56
N ALA A 482 21.57 12.97 17.79
CA ALA A 482 21.73 11.84 16.88
C ALA A 482 22.72 12.17 15.74
N ILE A 483 22.67 13.38 15.21
CA ILE A 483 23.61 13.89 14.22
C ILE A 483 25.03 13.96 14.82
N GLU A 484 25.18 14.56 16.00
CA GLU A 484 26.49 14.73 16.63
C GLU A 484 27.15 13.38 16.99
N ALA A 485 26.37 12.39 17.39
CA ALA A 485 26.85 11.03 17.61
C ALA A 485 27.48 10.39 16.35
N CYS A 486 27.10 10.83 15.18
CA CYS A 486 27.64 10.33 13.90
C CYS A 486 28.92 11.08 13.46
N LYS A 487 29.31 12.19 14.08
CA LYS A 487 30.39 13.08 13.63
C LYS A 487 31.70 12.36 13.31
N VAL A 488 32.23 11.65 14.29
CA VAL A 488 33.55 10.98 14.19
C VAL A 488 33.53 9.93 13.07
N SER A 489 32.49 9.09 13.03
CA SER A 489 32.38 8.04 12.03
C SER A 489 32.17 8.60 10.60
N THR A 490 31.44 9.70 10.46
CA THR A 490 31.23 10.40 9.19
C THR A 490 32.52 11.02 8.67
N SER A 491 33.29 11.73 9.54
CA SER A 491 34.59 12.30 9.19
C SER A 491 35.57 11.23 8.72
N ALA A 492 35.70 10.13 9.46
CA ALA A 492 36.60 9.03 9.12
C ALA A 492 36.23 8.38 7.75
N ARG A 493 34.93 8.18 7.49
CA ARG A 493 34.47 7.59 6.21
C ARG A 493 34.68 8.53 5.02
N ARG A 494 34.45 9.85 5.19
CA ARG A 494 34.74 10.85 4.14
C ARG A 494 36.21 10.88 3.79
N SER A 495 37.07 10.94 4.80
CA SER A 495 38.54 10.92 4.59
C SER A 495 38.98 9.62 3.92
N GLY A 496 38.42 8.47 4.34
CA GLY A 496 38.72 7.18 3.70
C GLY A 496 38.29 7.11 2.25
N SER A 497 37.10 7.61 1.90
CA SER A 497 36.60 7.67 0.51
C SER A 497 37.51 8.53 -0.35
N ARG A 498 37.84 9.73 0.10
CA ARG A 498 38.72 10.67 -0.61
C ARG A 498 40.12 10.09 -0.86
N ILE A 499 40.72 9.49 0.18
CA ILE A 499 42.06 8.88 0.10
C ILE A 499 42.03 7.72 -0.90
N SER A 500 41.04 6.82 -0.82
CA SER A 500 40.90 5.69 -1.74
C SER A 500 40.82 6.15 -3.20
N PHE A 501 39.98 7.15 -3.47
CA PHE A 501 39.80 7.69 -4.80
C PHE A 501 41.09 8.31 -5.38
N GLU A 502 41.81 9.09 -4.59
CA GLU A 502 43.03 9.73 -5.05
C GLU A 502 44.20 8.73 -5.20
N LEU A 503 44.26 7.69 -4.36
CA LEU A 503 45.25 6.61 -4.51
C LEU A 503 45.05 5.77 -5.77
N GLU A 504 43.80 5.55 -6.19
CA GLU A 504 43.52 4.90 -7.48
C GLU A 504 44.02 5.71 -8.68
N ARG A 505 43.98 7.03 -8.60
CA ARG A 505 44.45 7.96 -9.65
C ARG A 505 45.96 8.20 -9.59
N ASN A 506 46.50 8.30 -8.42
CA ASN A 506 47.92 8.55 -8.18
C ASN A 506 48.43 7.82 -6.94
N PRO A 507 49.07 6.64 -7.13
CA PRO A 507 49.61 5.88 -5.99
C PRO A 507 50.65 6.58 -5.13
N LYS A 508 51.16 7.74 -5.59
CA LYS A 508 52.20 8.53 -4.87
C LYS A 508 51.63 9.80 -4.20
N VAL A 509 50.33 9.89 -4.03
CA VAL A 509 49.67 11.05 -3.43
C VAL A 509 50.07 11.19 -1.94
N ASP A 510 50.15 12.41 -1.48
CA ASP A 510 50.37 12.71 -0.04
C ASP A 510 49.06 12.44 0.74
N VAL A 511 48.98 11.26 1.32
CA VAL A 511 47.83 10.81 2.11
C VAL A 511 47.64 11.68 3.37
N THR A 512 48.73 12.17 3.97
CA THR A 512 48.67 13.00 5.20
C THR A 512 48.10 14.38 4.87
N GLY A 513 48.57 14.99 3.78
CA GLY A 513 48.05 16.26 3.29
C GLY A 513 46.56 16.17 2.95
N LEU A 514 46.16 15.15 2.19
CA LEU A 514 44.75 14.89 1.84
C LEU A 514 43.86 14.70 3.07
N SER A 515 44.30 13.92 4.04
CA SER A 515 43.54 13.70 5.28
C SER A 515 43.35 15.00 6.05
N THR A 516 44.34 15.86 6.08
CA THR A 516 44.28 17.16 6.75
C THR A 516 43.32 18.11 6.04
N GLU A 517 43.43 18.22 4.72
CA GLU A 517 42.49 19.01 3.89
C GLU A 517 41.04 18.56 4.06
N GLU A 518 40.79 17.26 4.00
CA GLU A 518 39.44 16.73 4.14
C GLU A 518 38.88 16.95 5.54
N SER A 519 39.73 16.83 6.59
CA SER A 519 39.31 17.12 7.97
C SER A 519 38.91 18.58 8.13
N GLN A 520 39.68 19.53 7.56
CA GLN A 520 39.35 20.95 7.60
C GLN A 520 38.07 21.27 6.83
N SER A 521 37.91 20.71 5.63
CA SER A 521 36.70 20.82 4.82
C SER A 521 35.47 20.27 5.55
N PHE A 522 35.61 19.11 6.19
CA PHE A 522 34.57 18.49 6.99
C PHE A 522 34.15 19.37 8.18
N GLU A 523 35.08 19.88 8.96
CA GLU A 523 34.78 20.76 10.09
C GLU A 523 34.09 22.06 9.65
N SER A 524 34.47 22.61 8.51
CA SER A 524 33.76 23.75 7.90
C SER A 524 32.32 23.43 7.55
N SER A 525 32.07 22.30 6.87
CA SER A 525 30.74 21.82 6.53
C SER A 525 29.91 21.49 7.76
N TRP A 526 30.54 20.96 8.84
CA TRP A 526 29.85 20.58 10.07
C TRP A 526 29.32 21.76 10.87
N ARG A 527 29.94 22.93 10.74
CA ARG A 527 29.49 24.16 11.40
C ARG A 527 28.21 24.72 10.81
N ASP A 528 27.98 24.46 9.54
CA ASP A 528 26.73 24.82 8.86
C ASP A 528 25.65 23.76 9.09
N GLU A 529 24.45 24.17 9.49
CA GLU A 529 23.36 23.26 9.80
C GLU A 529 22.95 22.42 8.59
N HIS A 530 22.81 23.04 7.42
CA HIS A 530 22.50 22.34 6.18
C HIS A 530 23.65 21.42 5.76
N GLY A 531 24.89 21.86 5.91
CA GLY A 531 26.08 21.09 5.61
C GLY A 531 26.16 19.81 6.45
N ARG A 532 25.97 19.89 7.76
CA ARG A 532 26.00 18.69 8.63
C ARG A 532 24.86 17.71 8.34
N ILE A 533 23.63 18.20 8.09
CA ILE A 533 22.52 17.35 7.71
C ILE A 533 22.79 16.64 6.38
N SER A 534 23.44 17.28 5.41
CA SER A 534 23.71 16.71 4.10
C SER A 534 24.72 15.56 4.11
N VAL A 535 25.64 15.49 5.08
CA VAL A 535 26.74 14.51 5.09
C VAL A 535 26.56 13.35 6.08
N VAL A 536 25.59 13.43 7.02
CA VAL A 536 25.34 12.36 7.98
C VAL A 536 24.66 11.16 7.33
N PRO A 537 24.78 9.95 7.91
CA PRO A 537 24.04 8.78 7.44
C PRO A 537 22.53 8.94 7.72
N GLY A 538 21.82 9.51 6.74
CA GLY A 538 20.40 9.89 6.85
C GLY A 538 19.51 8.74 7.28
N LYS A 539 19.72 7.55 6.74
CA LYS A 539 19.01 6.31 7.08
C LYS A 539 19.14 5.92 8.55
N ALA A 540 20.37 5.98 9.06
CA ALA A 540 20.64 5.63 10.46
C ALA A 540 20.04 6.67 11.42
N VAL A 541 20.24 7.95 11.15
CA VAL A 541 19.70 9.06 11.96
C VAL A 541 18.17 9.03 11.93
N PHE A 542 17.57 8.82 10.77
CA PHE A 542 16.10 8.72 10.65
C PHE A 542 15.55 7.52 11.44
N THR A 543 16.22 6.37 11.41
CA THR A 543 15.83 5.18 12.17
C THR A 543 15.87 5.46 13.67
N GLU A 544 16.93 6.09 14.16
CA GLU A 544 17.05 6.47 15.56
C GLU A 544 15.95 7.45 16.00
N MET A 545 15.61 8.42 15.13
CA MET A 545 14.50 9.34 15.37
C MET A 545 13.16 8.61 15.38
N ALA A 546 12.95 7.64 14.48
CA ALA A 546 11.74 6.85 14.43
C ALA A 546 11.54 6.00 15.71
N ASP A 547 12.61 5.39 16.19
CA ASP A 547 12.61 4.63 17.45
C ASP A 547 12.31 5.55 18.65
N TYR A 548 12.94 6.73 18.69
CA TYR A 548 12.68 7.72 19.73
C TYR A 548 11.21 8.17 19.75
N VAL A 549 10.66 8.53 18.60
CA VAL A 549 9.26 8.98 18.45
C VAL A 549 8.30 7.86 18.84
N GLN A 550 8.57 6.62 18.40
CA GLN A 550 7.76 5.46 18.75
C GLN A 550 7.77 5.18 20.26
N LYS A 551 8.94 5.27 20.90
CA LYS A 551 9.11 4.99 22.34
C LYS A 551 8.40 6.05 23.20
N ASN A 552 8.57 7.33 22.89
CA ASN A 552 8.14 8.43 23.75
C ASN A 552 6.71 8.92 23.45
N PHE A 553 6.30 8.90 22.18
CA PHE A 553 5.00 9.45 21.76
C PHE A 553 4.05 8.39 21.19
N LYS A 554 4.46 7.12 21.12
CA LYS A 554 3.68 5.99 20.57
C LYS A 554 3.24 6.21 19.12
N VAL A 555 3.99 7.03 18.37
CA VAL A 555 3.73 7.36 16.95
C VAL A 555 4.74 6.63 16.08
N SER A 556 4.27 5.92 15.05
CA SER A 556 5.13 5.33 14.03
C SER A 556 5.58 6.43 13.06
N LEU A 557 6.86 6.79 13.10
CA LEU A 557 7.46 7.73 12.17
C LEU A 557 7.90 6.97 10.91
N THR A 558 7.30 7.29 9.76
CA THR A 558 7.66 6.68 8.47
C THR A 558 8.08 7.77 7.47
N PRO A 559 8.95 7.45 6.49
CA PRO A 559 9.33 8.40 5.44
C PRO A 559 8.11 9.05 4.77
N SER A 560 7.10 8.26 4.45
CA SER A 560 5.87 8.72 3.83
C SER A 560 5.11 9.76 4.67
N ARG A 561 5.02 9.55 5.99
CA ARG A 561 4.35 10.49 6.89
C ARG A 561 5.11 11.81 7.01
N VAL A 562 6.45 11.72 7.03
CA VAL A 562 7.28 12.92 7.11
C VAL A 562 7.17 13.74 5.83
N VAL A 563 7.23 13.10 4.65
CA VAL A 563 7.04 13.80 3.37
C VAL A 563 5.66 14.48 3.29
N ASP A 564 4.59 13.88 3.86
CA ASP A 564 3.28 14.54 3.90
C ASP A 564 3.30 15.87 4.67
N GLU A 565 4.13 15.96 5.69
CA GLU A 565 4.21 17.13 6.57
C GLU A 565 5.33 18.12 6.22
N ILE A 566 6.29 17.76 5.35
CA ILE A 566 7.34 18.69 4.87
C ILE A 566 6.70 19.78 3.99
N SER A 567 7.12 21.03 4.16
CA SER A 567 6.80 22.14 3.25
C SER A 567 7.88 22.31 2.18
N GLU A 568 7.54 22.98 1.08
CA GLU A 568 8.49 23.20 -0.04
C GLU A 568 9.73 23.98 0.40
N SER A 569 9.55 24.96 1.30
CA SER A 569 10.65 25.77 1.84
C SER A 569 11.63 24.99 2.74
N GLU A 570 11.25 23.79 3.20
CA GLU A 570 12.05 22.92 4.06
C GLU A 570 12.87 21.90 3.23
N LEU A 571 12.66 21.83 1.93
CA LEU A 571 13.43 20.99 1.02
C LEU A 571 14.59 21.75 0.38
N PRO A 572 15.74 21.09 0.16
CA PRO A 572 16.86 21.68 -0.58
C PRO A 572 16.42 22.05 -2.02
N LYS A 573 16.64 23.30 -2.43
CA LYS A 573 16.25 23.80 -3.76
C LYS A 573 16.92 23.01 -4.90
N ASP A 574 18.17 22.60 -4.74
CA ASP A 574 18.90 21.81 -5.73
C ASP A 574 18.30 20.41 -5.89
N PHE A 575 17.72 19.85 -4.85
CA PHE A 575 17.00 18.57 -4.95
C PHE A 575 15.72 18.68 -5.78
N LEU A 576 14.91 19.71 -5.53
CA LEU A 576 13.70 19.96 -6.34
C LEU A 576 14.04 20.22 -7.80
N LYS A 577 15.11 20.98 -8.06
CA LYS A 577 15.64 21.22 -9.41
C LYS A 577 16.08 19.93 -10.09
N THR A 578 16.69 19.00 -9.36
CA THR A 578 17.07 17.68 -9.88
C THR A 578 15.85 16.89 -10.34
N LEU A 579 14.78 16.88 -9.54
CA LEU A 579 13.52 16.19 -9.90
C LEU A 579 12.83 16.84 -11.10
N ASP A 580 12.85 18.17 -11.20
CA ASP A 580 12.30 18.90 -12.34
C ASP A 580 13.08 18.58 -13.63
N GLN A 581 14.40 18.59 -13.59
CA GLN A 581 15.24 18.18 -14.72
C GLN A 581 15.01 16.74 -15.17
N LEU A 582 14.76 15.84 -14.23
CA LEU A 582 14.42 14.45 -14.53
C LEU A 582 13.04 14.35 -15.20
N GLN A 583 12.07 15.11 -14.73
CA GLN A 583 10.74 15.18 -15.35
C GLN A 583 10.85 15.70 -16.80
N VAL A 584 11.58 16.78 -17.01
CA VAL A 584 11.81 17.34 -18.37
C VAL A 584 12.47 16.29 -19.26
N PHE A 585 13.51 15.59 -18.79
CA PHE A 585 14.22 14.56 -19.56
C PHE A 585 13.30 13.45 -20.06
N PHE A 586 12.34 13.02 -19.25
CA PHE A 586 11.38 12.00 -19.65
C PHE A 586 10.14 12.54 -20.37
N SER A 587 9.89 13.86 -20.32
CA SER A 587 8.75 14.49 -21.02
C SER A 587 9.06 14.79 -22.47
N ASP A 588 10.33 15.00 -22.85
CA ASP A 588 10.75 15.16 -24.23
C ASP A 588 10.38 13.89 -25.02
N LYS A 589 9.81 14.10 -26.23
CA LYS A 589 9.31 13.03 -27.09
C LYS A 589 10.45 12.25 -27.73
#